data_7c80a387e4d4c5699ffb8208db127c76
#
_entry.id   7c80a387e4d4c5699ffb8208db127c76
#
_cell.length_a   1.000
_cell.length_b   1.000
_cell.length_c   1.000
_cell.angle_alpha   90.00
_cell.angle_beta   90.00
_cell.angle_gamma   90.00
#
_symmetry.space_group_name_H-M   'P 1'
#
loop_
_entity.id
_entity.type
_entity.pdbx_description
1 polymer ?
#
loop_
_entity_poly.entity_id
_entity_poly.type
_entity_poly.pdbx_seq_one_letter_code
_entity_poly.pdbx_strand_id
1 'polypeptide(L)'
;KTQQWNLLVAFGAIIGGWIGMHWLSDEIIVQLNPDTIDQLHQLNIKSAGAAYMPEELFSLHALTNPKVLLSLSLGGLLVGFGARYAGGCTSGHAISGLSNLQLVSLYAVIGFFIGGLLMNHFLLPYFL
;
A
#
# COMPACT_ATOMS: atom_id res chain seq x y z
N LYS A 1 25.73 3.70 -13.35
CA LYS A 1 24.79 3.71 -14.51
C LYS A 1 23.48 2.93 -14.28
N THR A 2 23.46 1.94 -13.39
CA THR A 2 22.29 1.07 -13.14
C THR A 2 21.16 1.74 -12.32
N GLN A 3 21.47 2.77 -11.54
CA GLN A 3 20.45 3.44 -10.69
C GLN A 3 19.62 4.49 -11.43
N GLN A 4 20.06 4.95 -12.58
CA GLN A 4 19.34 5.97 -13.36
C GLN A 4 18.02 5.45 -13.94
N TRP A 5 17.93 4.16 -14.23
CA TRP A 5 16.70 3.52 -14.69
C TRP A 5 15.59 3.53 -13.62
N ASN A 6 15.95 3.35 -12.35
CA ASN A 6 14.99 3.39 -11.26
C ASN A 6 14.39 4.79 -11.09
N LEU A 7 15.21 5.84 -11.29
CA LEU A 7 14.73 7.22 -11.27
C LEU A 7 13.80 7.53 -12.46
N LEU A 8 14.12 7.01 -13.65
CA LEU A 8 13.26 7.14 -14.82
C LEU A 8 11.90 6.48 -14.62
N VAL A 9 11.89 5.28 -14.06
CA VAL A 9 10.63 4.57 -13.73
C VAL A 9 9.83 5.34 -12.68
N ALA A 10 10.47 5.83 -11.63
CA ALA A 10 9.80 6.63 -10.60
C ALA A 10 9.21 7.93 -11.18
N PHE A 11 9.97 8.61 -12.04
CA PHE A 11 9.50 9.83 -12.71
C PHE A 11 8.35 9.55 -13.68
N GLY A 12 8.45 8.45 -14.44
CA GLY A 12 7.37 7.99 -15.31
C GLY A 12 6.09 7.64 -14.54
N ALA A 13 6.22 7.01 -13.37
CA ALA A 13 5.07 6.70 -12.51
C ALA A 13 4.40 7.96 -11.96
N ILE A 14 5.17 8.99 -11.57
CA ILE A 14 4.64 10.27 -11.11
C ILE A 14 3.87 10.97 -12.23
N ILE A 15 4.46 11.07 -13.42
CA ILE A 15 3.81 11.71 -14.59
C ILE A 15 2.57 10.92 -15.00
N GLY A 16 2.67 9.58 -15.08
CA GLY A 16 1.55 8.72 -15.43
C GLY A 16 0.39 8.82 -14.43
N GLY A 17 0.69 8.85 -13.13
CA GLY A 17 -0.29 9.08 -12.08
C GLY A 17 -0.95 10.45 -12.17
N TRP A 18 -0.18 11.50 -12.44
CA TRP A 18 -0.70 12.85 -12.62
C TRP A 18 -1.64 12.95 -13.83
N ILE A 19 -1.25 12.37 -14.98
CA ILE A 19 -2.08 12.32 -16.19
C ILE A 19 -3.35 11.50 -15.92
N GLY A 20 -3.22 10.34 -15.27
CA GLY A 20 -4.33 9.47 -14.91
C GLY A 20 -5.35 10.20 -14.04
N MET A 21 -4.89 10.94 -13.04
CA MET A 21 -5.76 11.68 -12.13
C MET A 21 -6.47 12.87 -12.79
N HIS A 22 -5.80 13.57 -13.73
CA HIS A 22 -6.37 14.79 -14.34
C HIS A 22 -7.18 14.54 -15.61
N TRP A 23 -6.86 13.48 -16.35
CA TRP A 23 -7.45 13.27 -17.68
C TRP A 23 -8.26 11.98 -17.82
N LEU A 24 -8.04 10.99 -16.94
CA LEU A 24 -8.73 9.70 -17.00
C LEU A 24 -9.69 9.47 -15.83
N SER A 25 -9.64 10.28 -14.77
CA SER A 25 -10.54 10.15 -13.63
C SER A 25 -11.66 11.18 -13.72
N ASP A 26 -12.85 10.73 -14.08
CA ASP A 26 -14.06 11.57 -14.13
C ASP A 26 -14.67 11.80 -12.75
N GLU A 27 -14.42 10.91 -11.78
CA GLU A 27 -14.93 11.02 -10.42
C GLU A 27 -13.85 10.72 -9.38
N ILE A 28 -13.71 11.62 -8.40
CA ILE A 28 -12.79 11.45 -7.26
C ILE A 28 -13.40 10.50 -6.21
N ILE A 29 -14.70 10.21 -6.31
CA ILE A 29 -15.43 9.39 -5.35
C ILE A 29 -15.17 7.92 -5.65
N VAL A 30 -14.49 7.25 -4.73
CA VAL A 30 -14.26 5.80 -4.80
C VAL A 30 -15.53 5.09 -4.32
N GLN A 31 -16.19 4.34 -5.21
CA GLN A 31 -17.34 3.52 -4.84
C GLN A 31 -16.87 2.33 -4.00
N LEU A 32 -17.05 2.41 -2.70
CA LEU A 32 -16.76 1.34 -1.75
C LEU A 32 -18.05 0.57 -1.42
N ASN A 33 -17.90 -0.71 -1.08
CA ASN A 33 -19.00 -1.49 -0.53
C ASN A 33 -19.44 -0.87 0.82
N PRO A 34 -20.77 -0.71 1.07
CA PRO A 34 -21.29 -0.18 2.32
C PRO A 34 -20.73 -0.86 3.56
N ASP A 35 -20.63 -2.20 3.56
CA ASP A 35 -20.06 -2.97 4.67
C ASP A 35 -18.60 -2.60 4.97
N THR A 36 -17.84 -2.24 3.94
CA THR A 36 -16.45 -1.80 4.09
C THR A 36 -16.36 -0.41 4.69
N ILE A 37 -17.29 0.48 4.31
CA ILE A 37 -17.39 1.83 4.88
C ILE A 37 -17.67 1.75 6.38
N ASP A 38 -18.61 0.89 6.80
CA ASP A 38 -18.95 0.70 8.21
C ASP A 38 -17.76 0.16 9.02
N GLN A 39 -17.00 -0.79 8.47
CA GLN A 39 -15.78 -1.30 9.11
C GLN A 39 -14.69 -0.22 9.23
N LEU A 40 -14.50 0.60 8.20
CA LEU A 40 -13.54 1.70 8.23
C LEU A 40 -13.94 2.80 9.22
N HIS A 41 -15.25 3.08 9.34
CA HIS A 41 -15.77 3.99 10.35
C HIS A 41 -15.52 3.49 11.79
N GLN A 42 -15.61 2.18 12.04
CA GLN A 42 -15.26 1.59 13.33
C GLN A 42 -13.77 1.74 13.66
N LEU A 43 -12.91 1.82 12.65
CA LEU A 43 -11.47 2.09 12.77
C LEU A 43 -11.14 3.60 12.81
N ASN A 44 -12.13 4.47 13.02
CA ASN A 44 -11.99 5.94 13.01
C ASN A 44 -11.54 6.55 11.67
N ILE A 45 -11.62 5.82 10.57
CA ILE A 45 -11.33 6.34 9.22
C ILE A 45 -12.62 6.90 8.63
N LYS A 46 -12.82 8.21 8.75
CA LYS A 46 -14.04 8.90 8.30
C LYS A 46 -13.98 9.34 6.83
N SER A 47 -12.80 9.45 6.26
CA SER A 47 -12.56 9.83 4.85
C SER A 47 -12.77 8.68 3.86
N ALA A 48 -13.32 7.54 4.31
CA ALA A 48 -13.56 6.37 3.47
C ALA A 48 -14.50 6.72 2.31
N GLY A 49 -14.04 6.50 1.07
CA GLY A 49 -14.79 6.81 -0.16
C GLY A 49 -14.66 8.26 -0.66
N ALA A 50 -14.22 9.20 0.17
CA ALA A 50 -14.05 10.59 -0.23
C ALA A 50 -12.68 10.87 -0.90
N ALA A 51 -11.68 10.07 -0.58
CA ALA A 51 -10.33 10.18 -1.14
C ALA A 51 -9.69 8.80 -1.33
N TYR A 52 -8.71 8.71 -2.23
CA TYR A 52 -7.96 7.47 -2.48
C TYR A 52 -7.07 7.07 -1.29
N MET A 53 -6.69 8.02 -0.45
CA MET A 53 -5.89 7.80 0.74
C MET A 53 -6.59 8.38 1.96
N PRO A 54 -6.65 7.66 3.08
CA PRO A 54 -7.26 8.18 4.30
C PRO A 54 -6.49 9.40 4.81
N GLU A 55 -7.16 10.54 4.86
CA GLU A 55 -6.58 11.80 5.31
C GLU A 55 -6.16 11.75 6.79
N GLU A 56 -6.81 10.91 7.56
CA GLU A 56 -6.51 10.67 8.97
C GLU A 56 -5.12 10.06 9.19
N LEU A 57 -4.58 9.36 8.18
CA LEU A 57 -3.26 8.71 8.27
C LEU A 57 -2.18 9.46 7.49
N PHE A 58 -2.54 10.09 6.36
CA PHE A 58 -1.58 10.64 5.41
C PHE A 58 -1.58 12.17 5.32
N SER A 59 -2.41 12.87 6.12
CA SER A 59 -2.33 14.33 6.19
C SER A 59 -1.11 14.79 7.01
N LEU A 60 -0.62 15.99 6.71
CA LEU A 60 0.47 16.59 7.49
C LEU A 60 0.10 16.76 8.96
N HIS A 61 -1.19 16.95 9.26
CA HIS A 61 -1.70 17.03 10.62
C HIS A 61 -1.68 15.65 11.32
N ALA A 62 -1.95 14.58 10.59
CA ALA A 62 -1.90 13.22 11.12
C ALA A 62 -0.48 12.81 11.55
N LEU A 63 0.55 13.30 10.87
CA LEU A 63 1.95 13.07 11.24
C LEU A 63 2.35 13.69 12.58
N THR A 64 1.58 14.64 13.10
CA THR A 64 1.79 15.19 14.45
C THR A 64 1.30 14.22 15.54
N ASN A 65 0.46 13.26 15.20
CA ASN A 65 -0.01 12.24 16.13
C ASN A 65 1.06 11.14 16.28
N PRO A 66 1.62 10.93 17.50
CA PRO A 66 2.71 9.98 17.72
C PRO A 66 2.31 8.53 17.41
N LYS A 67 1.02 8.17 17.58
CA LYS A 67 0.53 6.83 17.24
C LYS A 67 0.56 6.58 15.74
N VAL A 68 0.09 7.55 14.93
CA VAL A 68 0.08 7.46 13.47
C VAL A 68 1.51 7.42 12.95
N LEU A 69 2.39 8.28 13.48
CA LEU A 69 3.80 8.31 13.10
C LEU A 69 4.50 6.97 13.41
N LEU A 70 4.24 6.39 14.58
CA LEU A 70 4.79 5.10 14.96
C LEU A 70 4.30 3.98 14.03
N SER A 71 2.99 3.96 13.72
CA SER A 71 2.39 2.96 12.83
C SER A 71 2.95 3.06 11.41
N LEU A 72 3.07 4.26 10.87
CA LEU A 72 3.64 4.49 9.53
C LEU A 72 5.13 4.14 9.48
N SER A 73 5.89 4.49 10.52
CA SER A 73 7.32 4.19 10.61
C SER A 73 7.55 2.68 10.70
N LEU A 74 6.79 1.99 11.56
CA LEU A 74 6.88 0.55 11.73
C LEU A 74 6.46 -0.19 10.45
N GLY A 75 5.35 0.24 9.83
CA GLY A 75 4.88 -0.31 8.56
C GLY A 75 5.90 -0.12 7.44
N GLY A 76 6.46 1.08 7.30
CA GLY A 76 7.50 1.37 6.31
C GLY A 76 8.76 0.54 6.52
N LEU A 77 9.19 0.36 7.78
CA LEU A 77 10.33 -0.48 8.13
C LEU A 77 10.07 -1.95 7.78
N LEU A 78 8.90 -2.48 8.12
CA LEU A 78 8.53 -3.86 7.81
C LEU A 78 8.48 -4.11 6.29
N VAL A 79 7.88 -3.18 5.53
CA VAL A 79 7.83 -3.27 4.06
C VAL A 79 9.24 -3.20 3.47
N GLY A 80 10.05 -2.22 3.91
CA GLY A 80 11.42 -2.05 3.42
C GLY A 80 12.32 -3.25 3.73
N PHE A 81 12.27 -3.74 4.97
CA PHE A 81 13.02 -4.94 5.38
C PHE A 81 12.52 -6.18 4.63
N GLY A 82 11.19 -6.39 4.56
CA GLY A 82 10.60 -7.53 3.87
C GLY A 82 10.95 -7.58 2.40
N ALA A 83 10.82 -6.46 1.68
CA ALA A 83 11.18 -6.35 0.27
C ALA A 83 12.69 -6.61 0.03
N ARG A 84 13.53 -6.12 0.95
CA ARG A 84 14.98 -6.38 0.87
C ARG A 84 15.33 -7.82 1.14
N TYR A 85 14.70 -8.44 2.14
CA TYR A 85 14.92 -9.84 2.50
C TYR A 85 14.42 -10.80 1.41
N ALA A 86 13.24 -10.53 0.86
CA ALA A 86 12.67 -11.33 -0.22
C ALA A 86 13.42 -11.19 -1.56
N GLY A 87 14.28 -10.16 -1.71
CA GLY A 87 14.99 -9.89 -2.96
C GLY A 87 14.13 -9.26 -4.05
N GLY A 88 12.92 -8.79 -3.71
CA GLY A 88 12.00 -8.14 -4.65
C GLY A 88 10.69 -7.71 -4.00
N CYS A 89 9.89 -6.99 -4.77
CA CYS A 89 8.55 -6.56 -4.36
C CYS A 89 7.48 -7.54 -4.83
N THR A 90 6.24 -7.32 -4.40
CA THR A 90 5.08 -8.15 -4.80
C THR A 90 4.94 -8.26 -6.31
N SER A 91 5.12 -7.18 -7.07
CA SER A 91 5.04 -7.22 -8.54
C SER A 91 6.16 -8.09 -9.16
N GLY A 92 7.38 -8.03 -8.63
CA GLY A 92 8.49 -8.87 -9.07
C GLY A 92 8.24 -10.36 -8.85
N HIS A 93 7.72 -10.73 -7.69
CA HIS A 93 7.41 -12.13 -7.39
C HIS A 93 6.06 -12.58 -7.93
N ALA A 94 4.98 -11.83 -7.71
CA ALA A 94 3.64 -12.26 -8.10
C ALA A 94 3.39 -12.17 -9.61
N ILE A 95 3.92 -11.18 -10.29
CA ILE A 95 3.71 -11.04 -11.74
C ILE A 95 4.85 -11.74 -12.49
N SER A 96 6.07 -11.24 -12.39
CA SER A 96 7.19 -11.74 -13.19
C SER A 96 7.68 -13.11 -12.73
N GLY A 97 7.75 -13.35 -11.43
CA GLY A 97 8.24 -14.61 -10.89
C GLY A 97 7.28 -15.78 -11.12
N LEU A 98 5.97 -15.57 -10.90
CA LEU A 98 4.96 -16.60 -11.15
C LEU A 98 4.76 -16.87 -12.65
N SER A 99 4.80 -15.86 -13.50
CA SER A 99 4.71 -16.05 -14.95
C SER A 99 5.90 -16.87 -15.49
N ASN A 100 7.05 -16.80 -14.83
CA ASN A 100 8.22 -17.63 -15.13
C ASN A 100 8.24 -18.98 -14.36
N LEU A 101 7.16 -19.34 -13.68
CA LEU A 101 7.00 -20.58 -12.90
C LEU A 101 8.09 -20.77 -11.83
N GLN A 102 8.59 -19.70 -11.25
CA GLN A 102 9.60 -19.75 -10.20
C GLN A 102 8.97 -20.14 -8.85
N LEU A 103 9.32 -21.32 -8.33
CA LEU A 103 8.82 -21.82 -7.04
C LEU A 103 9.16 -20.90 -5.87
N VAL A 104 10.34 -20.27 -5.89
CA VAL A 104 10.73 -19.30 -4.86
C VAL A 104 9.77 -18.11 -4.81
N SER A 105 9.32 -17.65 -5.98
CA SER A 105 8.34 -16.57 -6.09
C SER A 105 6.96 -16.99 -5.58
N LEU A 106 6.57 -18.24 -5.78
CA LEU A 106 5.33 -18.79 -5.22
C LEU A 106 5.34 -18.75 -3.69
N TYR A 107 6.43 -19.19 -3.05
CA TYR A 107 6.56 -19.13 -1.60
C TYR A 107 6.53 -17.68 -1.08
N ALA A 108 7.19 -16.76 -1.77
CA ALA A 108 7.16 -15.35 -1.41
C ALA A 108 5.74 -14.77 -1.49
N VAL A 109 4.99 -15.10 -2.54
CA VAL A 109 3.59 -14.64 -2.72
C VAL A 109 2.69 -15.20 -1.63
N ILE A 110 2.78 -16.48 -1.29
CA ILE A 110 2.03 -17.09 -0.18
C ILE A 110 2.37 -16.35 1.13
N GLY A 111 3.64 -16.07 1.38
CA GLY A 111 4.08 -15.30 2.54
C GLY A 111 3.47 -13.89 2.60
N PHE A 112 3.38 -13.19 1.48
CA PHE A 112 2.76 -11.86 1.41
C PHE A 112 1.27 -11.91 1.75
N PHE A 113 0.54 -12.91 1.24
CA PHE A 113 -0.88 -13.08 1.55
C PHE A 113 -1.11 -13.43 3.02
N ILE A 114 -0.34 -14.36 3.57
CA ILE A 114 -0.44 -14.73 4.99
C ILE A 114 -0.11 -13.52 5.86
N GLY A 115 0.99 -12.80 5.58
CA GLY A 115 1.38 -11.61 6.32
C GLY A 115 0.33 -10.50 6.26
N GLY A 116 -0.23 -10.25 5.08
CA GLY A 116 -1.30 -9.27 4.89
C GLY A 116 -2.57 -9.61 5.66
N LEU A 117 -3.00 -10.87 5.63
CA LEU A 117 -4.19 -11.33 6.39
C LEU A 117 -3.96 -11.25 7.90
N LEU A 118 -2.79 -11.65 8.38
CA LEU A 118 -2.43 -11.53 9.80
C LEU A 118 -2.41 -10.07 10.24
N MET A 119 -1.81 -9.19 9.43
CA MET A 119 -1.78 -7.76 9.71
C MET A 119 -3.20 -7.19 9.80
N ASN A 120 -4.03 -7.48 8.81
CA ASN A 120 -5.40 -6.95 8.73
C ASN A 120 -6.31 -7.47 9.86
N HIS A 121 -6.19 -8.74 10.24
CA HIS A 121 -7.10 -9.34 11.24
C HIS A 121 -6.64 -9.15 12.68
N PHE A 122 -5.33 -9.14 12.93
CA PHE A 122 -4.80 -9.12 14.30
C PHE A 122 -4.18 -7.78 14.68
N LEU A 123 -3.39 -7.16 13.80
CA LEU A 123 -2.67 -5.95 14.17
C LEU A 123 -3.49 -4.68 13.93
N LEU A 124 -4.21 -4.59 12.83
CA LEU A 124 -4.93 -3.37 12.48
C LEU A 124 -5.97 -2.97 13.55
N PRO A 125 -6.83 -3.88 14.06
CA PRO A 125 -7.80 -3.54 15.11
C PRO A 125 -7.16 -3.18 16.46
N TYR A 126 -5.89 -3.53 16.67
CA TYR A 126 -5.19 -3.25 17.92
C TYR A 126 -4.41 -1.93 17.88
N PHE A 127 -4.04 -1.45 16.69
CA PHE A 127 -3.27 -0.22 16.51
C PHE A 127 -4.12 1.00 16.16
N LEU A 128 -5.26 0.83 15.55
CA LEU A 128 -6.22 1.88 15.22
C LEU A 128 -7.37 1.91 16.21
#